data_342a0f571e8312dceaf29b2336149eb0
#
_entry.id   342a0f571e8312dceaf29b2336149eb0
#
_cell.length_a   1.000
_cell.length_b   1.000
_cell.length_c   1.000
_cell.angle_alpha   90.00
_cell.angle_beta   90.00
_cell.angle_gamma   90.00
#
_symmetry.space_group_name_H-M   'P 1'
#
loop_
_entity.id
_entity.type
_entity.pdbx_description
1 polymer ?
#
loop_
_entity_poly.entity_id
_entity_poly.type
_entity_poly.pdbx_seq_one_letter_code
_entity_poly.pdbx_strand_id
1 'polypeptide(L)'
;MIQYKDLQFKKVLVLGLAKSGVAASELLHELGAFVTVNDAKPFDANPEAQGLLAKGITVICGKHPEDLLDEGFELVVKNPGIPYFNPIVADAIRRDIPVITEVELAYLVSEAPFIGITGSNGKTTTTTIIHEMLAADNKAPLIAGNIGTVSCGVAREATPENTIVIELSSFQLMGVRTFKPKIAILTNLFDAHLDYHGTFQAYADAKFNITSNQTEEDYFIYNADQEVVREYAAKSNATKIPFTSKGRSEIGISADDTSIYWNGDKIFDRSIIVLRGQYNVENIFFL
;
A
#
# COMPACT_ATOMS: atom_id res chain seq x y z
N MET A 1 1.84 17.84 -9.15
CA MET A 1 2.00 16.81 -8.11
C MET A 1 1.22 17.30 -6.90
N ILE A 2 0.29 16.51 -6.36
CA ILE A 2 -0.52 16.90 -5.18
C ILE A 2 0.42 16.86 -3.97
N GLN A 3 0.53 17.96 -3.23
CA GLN A 3 1.20 18.01 -1.93
C GLN A 3 0.15 18.09 -0.83
N TYR A 4 0.49 17.68 0.39
CA TYR A 4 -0.49 17.71 1.50
C TYR A 4 -1.04 19.13 1.75
N LYS A 5 -0.23 20.18 1.54
CA LYS A 5 -0.65 21.58 1.64
C LYS A 5 -1.69 21.97 0.58
N ASP A 6 -1.73 21.25 -0.53
CA ASP A 6 -2.70 21.49 -1.60
C ASP A 6 -4.08 20.90 -1.27
N LEU A 7 -4.21 20.11 -0.20
CA LEU A 7 -5.48 19.50 0.22
C LEU A 7 -6.38 20.47 0.97
N GLN A 8 -5.82 21.49 1.62
CA GLN A 8 -6.60 22.52 2.30
C GLN A 8 -7.51 23.27 1.29
N PHE A 9 -8.78 23.43 1.65
CA PHE A 9 -9.84 24.03 0.83
C PHE A 9 -10.20 23.30 -0.46
N LYS A 10 -9.58 22.14 -0.77
CA LYS A 10 -10.02 21.31 -1.90
C LYS A 10 -11.35 20.64 -1.61
N LYS A 11 -12.15 20.54 -2.67
CA LYS A 11 -13.39 19.77 -2.66
C LYS A 11 -13.07 18.30 -3.01
N VAL A 12 -13.20 17.41 -2.02
CA VAL A 12 -12.77 16.01 -2.13
C VAL A 12 -13.97 15.06 -1.97
N LEU A 13 -14.14 14.16 -2.92
CA LEU A 13 -15.08 13.05 -2.83
C LEU A 13 -14.38 11.83 -2.26
N VAL A 14 -14.90 11.29 -1.14
CA VAL A 14 -14.50 9.96 -0.63
C VAL A 14 -15.57 8.96 -1.04
N LEU A 15 -15.19 7.94 -1.80
CA LEU A 15 -16.09 6.93 -2.33
C LEU A 15 -15.94 5.60 -1.59
N GLY A 16 -16.99 5.22 -0.84
CA GLY A 16 -17.07 4.01 -0.02
C GLY A 16 -16.63 4.22 1.43
N LEU A 17 -17.46 3.80 2.37
CA LEU A 17 -17.30 3.94 3.83
C LEU A 17 -16.88 2.64 4.53
N ALA A 18 -15.92 1.90 3.97
CA ALA A 18 -15.17 0.95 4.78
C ALA A 18 -14.12 1.69 5.64
N LYS A 19 -13.38 0.97 6.47
CA LYS A 19 -12.39 1.56 7.39
C LYS A 19 -11.46 2.59 6.75
N SER A 20 -10.97 2.32 5.55
CA SER A 20 -10.08 3.24 4.80
C SER A 20 -10.78 4.53 4.38
N GLY A 21 -12.05 4.45 3.97
CA GLY A 21 -12.84 5.64 3.62
C GLY A 21 -13.14 6.53 4.81
N VAL A 22 -13.45 5.95 5.97
CA VAL A 22 -13.64 6.70 7.21
C VAL A 22 -12.37 7.44 7.60
N ALA A 23 -11.23 6.73 7.67
CA ALA A 23 -9.95 7.32 8.05
C ALA A 23 -9.49 8.41 7.07
N ALA A 24 -9.68 8.19 5.77
CA ALA A 24 -9.39 9.21 4.76
C ALA A 24 -10.28 10.46 4.93
N SER A 25 -11.57 10.27 5.21
CA SER A 25 -12.52 11.39 5.40
C SER A 25 -12.17 12.24 6.61
N GLU A 26 -11.84 11.60 7.72
CA GLU A 26 -11.43 12.29 8.95
C GLU A 26 -10.14 13.07 8.75
N LEU A 27 -9.13 12.44 8.16
CA LEU A 27 -7.84 13.09 7.89
C LEU A 27 -8.01 14.28 6.94
N LEU A 28 -8.74 14.13 5.84
CA LEU A 28 -9.00 15.22 4.89
C LEU A 28 -9.74 16.38 5.56
N HIS A 29 -10.73 16.08 6.39
CA HIS A 29 -11.47 17.11 7.13
C HIS A 29 -10.56 17.88 8.12
N GLU A 30 -9.69 17.17 8.84
CA GLU A 30 -8.71 17.79 9.75
C GLU A 30 -7.68 18.66 8.99
N LEU A 31 -7.34 18.30 7.76
CA LEU A 31 -6.49 19.10 6.87
C LEU A 31 -7.21 20.32 6.26
N GLY A 32 -8.50 20.51 6.54
CA GLY A 32 -9.29 21.64 6.07
C GLY A 32 -9.84 21.47 4.65
N ALA A 33 -9.95 20.26 4.12
CA ALA A 33 -10.64 19.97 2.88
C ALA A 33 -12.16 19.99 3.05
N PHE A 34 -12.89 20.32 1.99
CA PHE A 34 -14.35 20.19 1.91
C PHE A 34 -14.68 18.76 1.48
N VAL A 35 -14.94 17.90 2.45
CA VAL A 35 -15.15 16.48 2.24
C VAL A 35 -16.62 16.15 2.03
N THR A 36 -16.92 15.49 0.92
CA THR A 36 -18.19 14.79 0.70
C THR A 36 -17.93 13.29 0.61
N VAL A 37 -18.69 12.52 1.34
CA VAL A 37 -18.60 11.05 1.31
C VAL A 37 -19.79 10.49 0.55
N ASN A 38 -19.58 9.51 -0.32
CA ASN A 38 -20.64 8.77 -0.97
C ASN A 38 -20.50 7.26 -0.73
N ASP A 39 -21.59 6.63 -0.28
CA ASP A 39 -21.67 5.19 -0.05
C ASP A 39 -23.02 4.63 -0.50
N ALA A 40 -23.01 3.44 -1.10
CA ALA A 40 -24.24 2.77 -1.56
C ALA A 40 -25.13 2.28 -0.42
N LYS A 41 -24.57 2.05 0.78
CA LYS A 41 -25.31 1.57 1.94
C LYS A 41 -26.24 2.68 2.45
N PRO A 42 -27.51 2.38 2.78
CA PRO A 42 -28.43 3.37 3.33
C PRO A 42 -27.90 4.00 4.62
N PHE A 43 -28.18 5.28 4.82
CA PHE A 43 -27.69 6.06 5.96
C PHE A 43 -28.05 5.45 7.32
N ASP A 44 -29.30 5.02 7.49
CA ASP A 44 -29.80 4.42 8.76
C ASP A 44 -29.12 3.10 9.10
N ALA A 45 -28.55 2.42 8.09
CA ALA A 45 -27.80 1.18 8.25
C ALA A 45 -26.29 1.38 8.22
N ASN A 46 -25.81 2.62 8.29
CA ASN A 46 -24.38 2.97 8.14
C ASN A 46 -23.91 3.82 9.32
N PRO A 47 -23.48 3.20 10.46
CA PRO A 47 -22.98 3.92 11.62
C PRO A 47 -21.78 4.82 11.32
N GLU A 48 -20.93 4.42 10.38
CA GLU A 48 -19.78 5.21 9.93
C GLU A 48 -20.23 6.52 9.31
N ALA A 49 -21.28 6.49 8.45
CA ALA A 49 -21.87 7.67 7.85
C ALA A 49 -22.45 8.63 8.90
N GLN A 50 -23.16 8.06 9.90
CA GLN A 50 -23.73 8.85 11.01
C GLN A 50 -22.61 9.51 11.83
N GLY A 51 -21.52 8.78 12.11
CA GLY A 51 -20.37 9.32 12.83
C GLY A 51 -19.66 10.45 12.08
N LEU A 52 -19.51 10.35 10.77
CA LEU A 52 -18.90 11.41 9.94
C LEU A 52 -19.80 12.64 9.83
N LEU A 53 -21.11 12.46 9.68
CA LEU A 53 -22.06 13.56 9.67
C LEU A 53 -22.03 14.34 10.99
N ALA A 54 -21.93 13.65 12.13
CA ALA A 54 -21.80 14.28 13.45
C ALA A 54 -20.52 15.12 13.60
N LYS A 55 -19.48 14.85 12.79
CA LYS A 55 -18.23 15.62 12.70
C LYS A 55 -18.30 16.78 11.69
N GLY A 56 -19.45 17.00 11.04
CA GLY A 56 -19.64 18.06 10.06
C GLY A 56 -19.21 17.71 8.63
N ILE A 57 -18.95 16.43 8.35
CA ILE A 57 -18.62 15.95 7.00
C ILE A 57 -19.91 15.68 6.23
N THR A 58 -20.01 16.15 4.99
CA THR A 58 -21.16 15.89 4.12
C THR A 58 -21.23 14.41 3.73
N VAL A 59 -22.40 13.78 3.86
CA VAL A 59 -22.58 12.36 3.57
C VAL A 59 -23.77 12.15 2.64
N ILE A 60 -23.56 11.40 1.55
CA ILE A 60 -24.57 10.98 0.58
C ILE A 60 -24.61 9.44 0.58
N CYS A 61 -25.68 8.86 1.10
CA CYS A 61 -25.86 7.42 1.28
C CYS A 61 -27.04 6.86 0.52
N GLY A 62 -27.03 5.55 0.27
CA GLY A 62 -28.13 4.77 -0.33
C GLY A 62 -28.22 4.84 -1.85
N LYS A 63 -27.43 5.71 -2.48
CA LYS A 63 -27.38 5.85 -3.94
C LYS A 63 -26.07 6.49 -4.39
N HIS A 64 -25.80 6.37 -5.67
CA HIS A 64 -24.75 7.11 -6.37
C HIS A 64 -25.43 8.08 -7.34
N PRO A 65 -25.54 9.39 -7.03
CA PRO A 65 -26.11 10.38 -7.94
C PRO A 65 -25.31 10.43 -9.25
N GLU A 66 -26.02 10.48 -10.40
CA GLU A 66 -25.36 10.53 -11.72
C GLU A 66 -24.61 11.86 -11.94
N ASP A 67 -25.11 12.93 -11.32
CA ASP A 67 -24.59 14.29 -11.37
C ASP A 67 -23.61 14.61 -10.22
N LEU A 68 -23.22 13.62 -9.41
CA LEU A 68 -22.41 13.84 -8.21
C LEU A 68 -21.13 14.64 -8.52
N LEU A 69 -20.45 14.32 -9.61
CA LEU A 69 -19.18 15.00 -9.96
C LEU A 69 -19.39 16.43 -10.54
N ASP A 70 -20.62 16.81 -10.87
CA ASP A 70 -20.95 18.18 -11.31
C ASP A 70 -20.82 19.20 -10.17
N GLU A 71 -20.74 18.73 -8.93
CA GLU A 71 -20.45 19.55 -7.78
C GLU A 71 -19.02 20.13 -7.76
N GLY A 72 -18.15 19.76 -8.70
CA GLY A 72 -16.82 20.34 -8.88
C GLY A 72 -15.76 19.78 -7.93
N PHE A 73 -15.73 18.46 -7.73
CA PHE A 73 -14.67 17.80 -6.98
C PHE A 73 -13.33 17.87 -7.72
N GLU A 74 -12.26 18.10 -6.97
CA GLU A 74 -10.89 18.22 -7.46
C GLU A 74 -10.06 16.95 -7.20
N LEU A 75 -10.57 16.03 -6.37
CA LEU A 75 -9.94 14.77 -6.00
C LEU A 75 -11.00 13.74 -5.63
N VAL A 76 -10.78 12.50 -6.02
CA VAL A 76 -11.56 11.34 -5.55
C VAL A 76 -10.64 10.41 -4.78
N VAL A 77 -10.98 10.12 -3.53
CA VAL A 77 -10.35 9.07 -2.73
C VAL A 77 -11.29 7.87 -2.72
N LYS A 78 -10.94 6.81 -3.45
CA LYS A 78 -11.79 5.62 -3.54
C LYS A 78 -11.38 4.54 -2.55
N ASN A 79 -12.33 3.82 -1.99
CA ASN A 79 -12.05 2.56 -1.30
C ASN A 79 -11.36 1.58 -2.28
N PRO A 80 -10.27 0.89 -1.88
CA PRO A 80 -9.54 -0.02 -2.77
C PRO A 80 -10.41 -1.06 -3.45
N GLY A 81 -11.43 -1.60 -2.76
CA GLY A 81 -12.35 -2.61 -3.32
C GLY A 81 -13.32 -2.10 -4.38
N ILE A 82 -13.49 -0.79 -4.55
CA ILE A 82 -14.33 -0.23 -5.61
C ILE A 82 -13.57 -0.32 -6.93
N PRO A 83 -14.12 -0.98 -7.97
CA PRO A 83 -13.40 -1.17 -9.23
C PRO A 83 -13.35 0.12 -10.06
N TYR A 84 -12.36 0.21 -10.94
CA TYR A 84 -12.18 1.37 -11.84
C TYR A 84 -13.28 1.52 -12.89
N PHE A 85 -14.04 0.45 -13.18
CA PHE A 85 -15.24 0.53 -14.02
C PHE A 85 -16.51 1.00 -13.26
N ASN A 86 -16.42 1.28 -11.96
CA ASN A 86 -17.51 1.94 -11.24
C ASN A 86 -17.85 3.27 -11.94
N PRO A 87 -19.14 3.58 -12.20
CA PRO A 87 -19.54 4.74 -12.99
C PRO A 87 -18.94 6.07 -12.49
N ILE A 88 -18.89 6.29 -11.16
CA ILE A 88 -18.31 7.52 -10.59
C ILE A 88 -16.79 7.57 -10.83
N VAL A 89 -16.09 6.45 -10.62
CA VAL A 89 -14.64 6.38 -10.83
C VAL A 89 -14.30 6.57 -12.30
N ALA A 90 -15.03 5.91 -13.20
CA ALA A 90 -14.84 6.05 -14.64
C ALA A 90 -15.12 7.48 -15.13
N ASP A 91 -16.16 8.13 -14.59
CA ASP A 91 -16.49 9.52 -14.92
C ASP A 91 -15.45 10.50 -14.38
N ALA A 92 -14.93 10.28 -13.15
CA ALA A 92 -13.84 11.08 -12.61
C ALA A 92 -12.59 11.01 -13.50
N ILE A 93 -12.20 9.82 -13.95
CA ILE A 93 -11.08 9.64 -14.88
C ILE A 93 -11.32 10.37 -16.20
N ARG A 94 -12.53 10.25 -16.78
CA ARG A 94 -12.89 10.95 -18.03
C ARG A 94 -12.84 12.48 -17.90
N ARG A 95 -13.06 13.01 -16.71
CA ARG A 95 -13.00 14.45 -16.39
C ARG A 95 -11.61 14.91 -15.93
N ASP A 96 -10.59 14.04 -16.01
CA ASP A 96 -9.23 14.30 -15.51
C ASP A 96 -9.18 14.63 -14.01
N ILE A 97 -10.19 14.22 -13.22
CA ILE A 97 -10.18 14.34 -11.77
C ILE A 97 -9.27 13.24 -11.22
N PRO A 98 -8.23 13.56 -10.43
CA PRO A 98 -7.37 12.57 -9.83
C PRO A 98 -8.15 11.57 -8.96
N VAL A 99 -7.88 10.28 -9.17
CA VAL A 99 -8.42 9.19 -8.35
C VAL A 99 -7.25 8.53 -7.62
N ILE A 100 -7.34 8.48 -6.29
CA ILE A 100 -6.32 7.86 -5.43
C ILE A 100 -6.95 6.88 -4.45
N THR A 101 -6.12 6.09 -3.79
CA THR A 101 -6.49 5.29 -2.62
C THR A 101 -5.95 5.93 -1.34
N GLU A 102 -6.44 5.49 -0.20
CA GLU A 102 -6.07 5.96 1.13
C GLU A 102 -4.55 5.87 1.40
N VAL A 103 -3.86 4.92 0.80
CA VAL A 103 -2.40 4.76 0.90
C VAL A 103 -1.65 5.97 0.35
N GLU A 104 -2.09 6.50 -0.79
CA GLU A 104 -1.50 7.73 -1.36
C GLU A 104 -1.68 8.91 -0.42
N LEU A 105 -2.88 9.06 0.15
CA LEU A 105 -3.17 10.13 1.11
C LEU A 105 -2.29 10.01 2.36
N ALA A 106 -2.15 8.80 2.91
CA ALA A 106 -1.27 8.53 4.04
C ALA A 106 0.19 8.92 3.74
N TYR A 107 0.68 8.58 2.55
CA TYR A 107 2.03 8.95 2.12
C TYR A 107 2.23 10.47 2.01
N LEU A 108 1.23 11.18 1.47
CA LEU A 108 1.30 12.63 1.31
C LEU A 108 1.41 13.41 2.63
N VAL A 109 0.89 12.85 3.72
CA VAL A 109 0.85 13.53 5.03
C VAL A 109 1.91 13.05 6.00
N SER A 110 2.48 11.86 5.80
CA SER A 110 3.46 11.29 6.72
C SER A 110 4.85 11.89 6.52
N GLU A 111 5.52 12.18 7.63
CA GLU A 111 6.94 12.54 7.65
C GLU A 111 7.85 11.31 7.86
N ALA A 112 7.28 10.17 8.26
CA ALA A 112 8.02 8.93 8.47
C ALA A 112 8.31 8.21 7.15
N PRO A 113 9.47 7.55 7.00
CA PRO A 113 9.76 6.70 5.85
C PRO A 113 8.89 5.44 5.85
N PHE A 114 8.62 4.92 4.65
CA PHE A 114 7.84 3.70 4.45
C PHE A 114 8.72 2.52 4.02
N ILE A 115 8.43 1.34 4.60
CA ILE A 115 8.81 0.04 4.06
C ILE A 115 7.53 -0.61 3.53
N GLY A 116 7.43 -0.74 2.21
CA GLY A 116 6.23 -1.26 1.54
C GLY A 116 6.38 -2.73 1.18
N ILE A 117 5.42 -3.55 1.58
CA ILE A 117 5.42 -4.99 1.31
C ILE A 117 4.20 -5.37 0.45
N THR A 118 4.45 -5.99 -0.70
CA THR A 118 3.42 -6.57 -1.56
C THR A 118 3.81 -7.96 -2.06
N GLY A 119 2.89 -8.61 -2.74
CA GLY A 119 3.05 -9.95 -3.32
C GLY A 119 1.73 -10.73 -3.30
N SER A 120 1.71 -11.90 -3.87
CA SER A 120 0.52 -12.77 -3.80
C SER A 120 0.39 -13.39 -2.40
N ASN A 121 1.46 -13.99 -1.90
CA ASN A 121 1.52 -14.66 -0.60
C ASN A 121 2.66 -14.12 0.27
N GLY A 122 2.59 -14.36 1.59
CA GLY A 122 3.65 -14.02 2.54
C GLY A 122 3.67 -12.58 3.05
N LYS A 123 2.88 -11.67 2.49
CA LYS A 123 2.84 -10.26 2.88
C LYS A 123 2.71 -10.04 4.39
N THR A 124 1.67 -10.59 5.00
CA THR A 124 1.36 -10.42 6.43
C THR A 124 2.50 -10.91 7.32
N THR A 125 3.02 -12.11 7.03
CA THR A 125 4.14 -12.68 7.77
C THR A 125 5.37 -11.78 7.66
N THR A 126 5.75 -11.38 6.44
CA THR A 126 6.90 -10.51 6.20
C THR A 126 6.73 -9.15 6.89
N THR A 127 5.56 -8.53 6.78
CA THR A 127 5.27 -7.24 7.43
C THR A 127 5.41 -7.33 8.95
N THR A 128 4.85 -8.38 9.54
CA THR A 128 4.93 -8.61 11.00
C THR A 128 6.37 -8.85 11.46
N ILE A 129 7.13 -9.69 10.74
CA ILE A 129 8.52 -10.00 11.12
C ILE A 129 9.39 -8.73 11.04
N ILE A 130 9.28 -7.95 9.95
CA ILE A 130 10.04 -6.69 9.81
C ILE A 130 9.68 -5.73 10.95
N HIS A 131 8.40 -5.59 11.27
CA HIS A 131 7.96 -4.75 12.39
C HIS A 131 8.60 -5.21 13.70
N GLU A 132 8.51 -6.50 14.05
CA GLU A 132 9.06 -7.04 15.30
C GLU A 132 10.59 -6.86 15.38
N MET A 133 11.31 -7.04 14.28
CA MET A 133 12.77 -6.84 14.25
C MET A 133 13.16 -5.39 14.44
N LEU A 134 12.48 -4.46 13.75
CA LEU A 134 12.71 -3.02 13.95
C LEU A 134 12.37 -2.59 15.38
N ALA A 135 11.31 -3.16 15.97
CA ALA A 135 10.96 -2.91 17.37
C ALA A 135 12.04 -3.42 18.33
N ALA A 136 12.59 -4.61 18.08
CA ALA A 136 13.69 -5.18 18.87
C ALA A 136 14.99 -4.34 18.80
N ASP A 137 15.20 -3.64 17.67
CA ASP A 137 16.33 -2.71 17.47
C ASP A 137 15.98 -1.23 17.86
N ASN A 138 14.85 -1.01 18.52
CA ASN A 138 14.39 0.30 18.98
C ASN A 138 14.24 1.36 17.87
N LYS A 139 13.81 0.93 16.66
CA LYS A 139 13.58 1.81 15.50
C LYS A 139 12.16 2.39 15.42
N ALA A 140 11.38 2.29 16.50
CA ALA A 140 10.02 2.82 16.61
C ALA A 140 9.12 2.51 15.38
N PRO A 141 8.98 1.23 14.95
CA PRO A 141 8.17 0.89 13.79
C PRO A 141 6.68 1.04 14.08
N LEU A 142 5.92 1.39 13.04
CA LEU A 142 4.47 1.43 13.04
C LEU A 142 3.96 0.49 11.95
N ILE A 143 2.92 -0.32 12.24
CA ILE A 143 2.34 -1.24 11.27
C ILE A 143 1.07 -0.66 10.66
N ALA A 144 0.92 -0.75 9.34
CA ALA A 144 -0.19 -0.15 8.62
C ALA A 144 -0.64 -0.95 7.39
N GLY A 145 -1.76 -0.55 6.80
CA GLY A 145 -2.23 -0.97 5.49
C GLY A 145 -3.29 -2.06 5.53
N ASN A 146 -3.09 -3.14 4.78
CA ASN A 146 -4.05 -4.24 4.68
C ASN A 146 -4.16 -5.09 5.95
N ILE A 147 -3.26 -4.89 6.89
CA ILE A 147 -3.25 -5.45 8.25
C ILE A 147 -3.05 -4.35 9.29
N GLY A 148 -3.45 -4.62 10.52
CA GLY A 148 -3.31 -3.66 11.61
C GLY A 148 -4.24 -2.46 11.47
N THR A 149 -3.69 -1.27 11.59
CA THR A 149 -4.41 0.01 11.50
C THR A 149 -4.38 0.55 10.07
N VAL A 150 -5.44 1.22 9.64
CA VAL A 150 -5.51 1.90 8.34
C VAL A 150 -4.42 2.95 8.22
N SER A 151 -3.87 3.10 7.00
CA SER A 151 -2.65 3.88 6.77
C SER A 151 -2.78 5.35 7.14
N CYS A 152 -3.92 5.99 6.86
CA CYS A 152 -4.18 7.38 7.24
C CYS A 152 -4.15 7.59 8.76
N GLY A 153 -4.67 6.65 9.55
CA GLY A 153 -4.63 6.72 11.01
C GLY A 153 -3.20 6.67 11.53
N VAL A 154 -2.38 5.77 10.98
CA VAL A 154 -0.96 5.63 11.35
C VAL A 154 -0.15 6.85 10.89
N ALA A 155 -0.34 7.28 9.65
CA ALA A 155 0.40 8.41 9.07
C ALA A 155 0.20 9.73 9.83
N ARG A 156 -1.00 9.93 10.39
CA ARG A 156 -1.36 11.10 11.19
C ARG A 156 -0.58 11.19 12.51
N GLU A 157 -0.22 10.07 13.09
CA GLU A 157 0.46 9.97 14.38
C GLU A 157 1.97 9.76 14.23
N ALA A 158 2.43 9.41 13.04
CA ALA A 158 3.83 9.12 12.77
C ALA A 158 4.70 10.37 12.79
N THR A 159 5.88 10.24 13.37
CA THR A 159 6.92 11.27 13.41
C THR A 159 8.12 10.86 12.53
N PRO A 160 9.06 11.74 12.22
CA PRO A 160 10.25 11.38 11.43
C PRO A 160 11.12 10.27 12.03
N GLU A 161 11.01 10.01 13.34
CA GLU A 161 11.72 8.95 14.04
C GLU A 161 11.10 7.58 13.86
N ASN A 162 9.84 7.54 13.41
CA ASN A 162 9.13 6.30 13.12
C ASN A 162 9.54 5.72 11.77
N THR A 163 9.27 4.43 11.59
CA THR A 163 9.29 3.75 10.29
C THR A 163 7.94 3.05 10.08
N ILE A 164 7.21 3.41 9.03
CA ILE A 164 5.93 2.78 8.73
C ILE A 164 6.17 1.53 7.88
N VAL A 165 5.88 0.37 8.45
CA VAL A 165 5.90 -0.94 7.77
C VAL A 165 4.50 -1.23 7.26
N ILE A 166 4.31 -1.15 5.95
CA ILE A 166 2.98 -1.17 5.34
C ILE A 166 2.75 -2.38 4.43
N GLU A 167 1.71 -3.17 4.74
CA GLU A 167 1.22 -4.22 3.85
C GLU A 167 0.32 -3.63 2.76
N LEU A 168 0.62 -3.92 1.49
CA LEU A 168 -0.07 -3.35 0.35
C LEU A 168 -0.69 -4.43 -0.56
N SER A 169 -1.99 -4.32 -0.78
CA SER A 169 -2.71 -5.10 -1.79
C SER A 169 -2.55 -4.49 -3.19
N SER A 170 -2.81 -5.29 -4.24
CA SER A 170 -2.85 -4.78 -5.62
C SER A 170 -3.91 -3.67 -5.79
N PHE A 171 -5.06 -3.80 -5.11
CA PHE A 171 -6.14 -2.81 -5.16
C PHE A 171 -5.73 -1.44 -4.61
N GLN A 172 -4.95 -1.42 -3.54
CA GLN A 172 -4.41 -0.18 -2.96
C GLN A 172 -3.37 0.45 -3.89
N LEU A 173 -2.47 -0.37 -4.44
CA LEU A 173 -1.39 0.07 -5.32
C LEU A 173 -1.88 0.60 -6.68
N MET A 174 -3.07 0.24 -7.14
CA MET A 174 -3.66 0.85 -8.34
C MET A 174 -3.96 2.34 -8.19
N GLY A 175 -4.15 2.83 -6.97
CA GLY A 175 -4.48 4.23 -6.70
C GLY A 175 -3.32 5.05 -6.13
N VAL A 176 -2.07 4.56 -6.22
CA VAL A 176 -0.90 5.35 -5.85
C VAL A 176 -0.42 6.18 -7.04
N ARG A 177 0.09 7.39 -6.77
CA ARG A 177 0.60 8.33 -7.76
C ARG A 177 2.02 8.80 -7.45
N THR A 178 2.25 9.18 -6.20
CA THR A 178 3.53 9.69 -5.72
C THR A 178 4.14 8.80 -4.64
N PHE A 179 3.39 7.81 -4.16
CA PHE A 179 3.85 6.86 -3.15
C PHE A 179 5.23 6.30 -3.51
N LYS A 180 6.18 6.52 -2.61
CA LYS A 180 7.58 6.17 -2.79
C LYS A 180 8.13 5.59 -1.47
N PRO A 181 8.03 4.29 -1.26
CA PRO A 181 8.62 3.67 -0.07
C PRO A 181 10.15 3.69 -0.18
N LYS A 182 10.84 3.88 0.95
CA LYS A 182 12.31 3.80 1.01
C LYS A 182 12.81 2.39 0.69
N ILE A 183 12.05 1.39 1.12
CA ILE A 183 12.28 -0.02 0.78
C ILE A 183 10.95 -0.58 0.25
N ALA A 184 10.96 -1.11 -0.97
CA ALA A 184 9.87 -1.89 -1.54
C ALA A 184 10.23 -3.37 -1.52
N ILE A 185 9.26 -4.22 -1.18
CA ILE A 185 9.42 -5.67 -1.13
C ILE A 185 8.34 -6.33 -1.97
N LEU A 186 8.73 -7.15 -2.94
CA LEU A 186 7.84 -8.01 -3.71
C LEU A 186 8.16 -9.47 -3.41
N THR A 187 7.31 -10.10 -2.62
CA THR A 187 7.55 -11.46 -2.13
C THR A 187 7.46 -12.51 -3.23
N ASN A 188 6.38 -12.47 -4.00
CA ASN A 188 6.11 -13.38 -5.12
C ASN A 188 4.91 -12.92 -5.94
N LEU A 189 4.75 -13.51 -7.14
CA LEU A 189 3.61 -13.30 -8.01
C LEU A 189 3.02 -14.65 -8.44
N PHE A 190 1.74 -14.86 -8.14
CA PHE A 190 0.94 -16.00 -8.56
C PHE A 190 -0.45 -15.50 -8.97
N ASP A 191 -1.17 -16.25 -9.77
CA ASP A 191 -2.54 -15.91 -10.19
C ASP A 191 -3.43 -15.68 -8.97
N ALA A 192 -4.02 -14.48 -8.89
CA ALA A 192 -4.97 -14.09 -7.88
C ALA A 192 -5.82 -12.89 -8.33
N HIS A 193 -7.06 -12.80 -7.85
CA HIS A 193 -7.96 -11.67 -8.10
C HIS A 193 -8.17 -11.34 -9.59
N LEU A 194 -8.20 -12.38 -10.46
CA LEU A 194 -8.39 -12.20 -11.91
C LEU A 194 -9.82 -11.74 -12.25
N ASP A 195 -10.78 -11.99 -11.37
CA ASP A 195 -12.15 -11.45 -11.42
C ASP A 195 -12.19 -9.92 -11.38
N TYR A 196 -11.23 -9.30 -10.68
CA TYR A 196 -11.10 -7.85 -10.59
C TYR A 196 -10.13 -7.28 -11.64
N HIS A 197 -8.94 -7.89 -11.78
CA HIS A 197 -7.87 -7.37 -12.64
C HIS A 197 -8.03 -7.79 -14.11
N GLY A 198 -8.84 -8.79 -14.40
CA GLY A 198 -9.06 -9.34 -15.74
C GLY A 198 -7.92 -10.23 -16.24
N THR A 199 -6.67 -9.86 -16.00
CA THR A 199 -5.48 -10.61 -16.43
C THR A 199 -4.41 -10.68 -15.36
N PHE A 200 -3.56 -11.71 -15.41
CA PHE A 200 -2.37 -11.80 -14.56
C PHE A 200 -1.43 -10.59 -14.75
N GLN A 201 -1.26 -10.14 -16.00
CA GLN A 201 -0.43 -8.98 -16.31
C GLN A 201 -0.92 -7.73 -15.58
N ALA A 202 -2.23 -7.41 -15.65
CA ALA A 202 -2.80 -6.26 -14.95
C ALA A 202 -2.66 -6.37 -13.42
N TYR A 203 -2.79 -7.58 -12.87
CA TYR A 203 -2.54 -7.83 -11.44
C TYR A 203 -1.07 -7.61 -11.06
N ALA A 204 -0.13 -8.09 -11.86
CA ALA A 204 1.29 -7.92 -11.64
C ALA A 204 1.70 -6.44 -11.79
N ASP A 205 1.21 -5.75 -12.83
CA ASP A 205 1.42 -4.31 -13.04
C ASP A 205 0.93 -3.50 -11.84
N ALA A 206 -0.26 -3.82 -11.31
CA ALA A 206 -0.81 -3.16 -10.13
C ALA A 206 0.11 -3.30 -8.90
N LYS A 207 0.70 -4.49 -8.67
CA LYS A 207 1.65 -4.68 -7.57
C LYS A 207 2.97 -3.98 -7.80
N PHE A 208 3.44 -3.94 -9.03
CA PHE A 208 4.70 -3.30 -9.37
C PHE A 208 4.66 -1.78 -9.22
N ASN A 209 3.48 -1.16 -9.15
CA ASN A 209 3.33 0.26 -8.81
C ASN A 209 4.01 0.64 -7.48
N ILE A 210 4.31 -0.31 -6.61
CA ILE A 210 5.07 -0.07 -5.38
C ILE A 210 6.46 0.54 -5.65
N THR A 211 7.04 0.32 -6.84
CA THR A 211 8.36 0.81 -7.23
C THR A 211 8.31 2.01 -8.18
N SER A 212 7.12 2.42 -8.66
CA SER A 212 6.97 3.37 -9.77
C SER A 212 7.64 4.72 -9.55
N ASN A 213 7.75 5.17 -8.31
CA ASN A 213 8.36 6.45 -7.96
C ASN A 213 9.73 6.31 -7.28
N GLN A 214 10.23 5.07 -7.12
CA GLN A 214 11.55 4.85 -6.53
C GLN A 214 12.68 5.30 -7.47
N THR A 215 13.78 5.70 -6.87
CA THR A 215 15.01 6.12 -7.52
C THR A 215 16.18 5.25 -7.06
N GLU A 216 17.37 5.45 -7.56
CA GLU A 216 18.58 4.74 -7.16
C GLU A 216 18.93 4.89 -5.66
N GLU A 217 18.37 5.89 -5.00
CA GLU A 217 18.50 6.09 -3.54
C GLU A 217 17.60 5.16 -2.71
N ASP A 218 16.63 4.50 -3.34
CA ASP A 218 15.67 3.61 -2.69
C ASP A 218 16.01 2.16 -3.00
N TYR A 219 15.45 1.22 -2.24
CA TYR A 219 15.77 -0.19 -2.37
C TYR A 219 14.56 -0.99 -2.82
N PHE A 220 14.78 -1.92 -3.74
CA PHE A 220 13.78 -2.89 -4.16
C PHE A 220 14.28 -4.33 -3.93
N ILE A 221 13.68 -5.00 -2.93
CA ILE A 221 13.96 -6.39 -2.60
C ILE A 221 12.94 -7.27 -3.32
N TYR A 222 13.41 -8.27 -4.07
CA TYR A 222 12.52 -9.06 -4.92
C TYR A 222 12.96 -10.52 -5.05
N ASN A 223 11.98 -11.41 -5.26
CA ASN A 223 12.21 -12.84 -5.47
C ASN A 223 12.84 -13.11 -6.83
N ALA A 224 14.15 -13.41 -6.85
CA ALA A 224 14.87 -13.72 -8.07
C ALA A 224 14.62 -15.15 -8.58
N ASP A 225 13.93 -16.00 -7.82
CA ASP A 225 13.60 -17.37 -8.23
C ASP A 225 12.44 -17.41 -9.24
N GLN A 226 11.66 -16.34 -9.35
CA GLN A 226 10.56 -16.20 -10.29
C GLN A 226 10.97 -15.33 -11.50
N GLU A 227 10.84 -15.88 -12.70
CA GLU A 227 11.21 -15.17 -13.94
C GLU A 227 10.39 -13.88 -14.13
N VAL A 228 9.08 -13.96 -13.95
CA VAL A 228 8.20 -12.79 -14.07
C VAL A 228 8.60 -11.67 -13.10
N VAL A 229 9.03 -12.00 -11.88
CA VAL A 229 9.47 -10.99 -10.90
C VAL A 229 10.79 -10.36 -11.33
N ARG A 230 11.73 -11.13 -11.91
CA ARG A 230 12.98 -10.59 -12.47
C ARG A 230 12.72 -9.63 -13.63
N GLU A 231 11.78 -9.96 -14.52
CA GLU A 231 11.38 -9.08 -15.63
C GLU A 231 10.83 -7.73 -15.15
N TYR A 232 10.01 -7.75 -14.10
CA TYR A 232 9.53 -6.53 -13.45
C TYR A 232 10.65 -5.78 -12.76
N ALA A 233 11.52 -6.47 -12.03
CA ALA A 233 12.63 -5.85 -11.32
C ALA A 233 13.59 -5.12 -12.29
N ALA A 234 13.76 -5.64 -13.50
CA ALA A 234 14.58 -4.98 -14.53
C ALA A 234 14.06 -3.59 -14.92
N LYS A 235 12.76 -3.32 -14.76
CA LYS A 235 12.11 -2.03 -15.07
C LYS A 235 12.19 -1.01 -13.91
N SER A 236 12.57 -1.43 -12.71
CA SER A 236 12.67 -0.54 -11.54
C SER A 236 13.94 0.32 -11.61
N ASN A 237 13.82 1.59 -11.21
CA ASN A 237 14.94 2.51 -11.03
C ASN A 237 15.62 2.39 -9.66
N ALA A 238 15.04 1.64 -8.72
CA ALA A 238 15.61 1.44 -7.39
C ALA A 238 16.91 0.62 -7.42
N THR A 239 17.71 0.76 -6.38
CA THR A 239 18.81 -0.18 -6.08
C THR A 239 18.21 -1.56 -5.81
N LYS A 240 18.53 -2.53 -6.67
CA LYS A 240 17.93 -3.86 -6.71
C LYS A 240 18.66 -4.82 -5.78
N ILE A 241 17.91 -5.48 -4.88
CA ILE A 241 18.40 -6.51 -3.98
C ILE A 241 17.65 -7.81 -4.29
N PRO A 242 18.22 -8.71 -5.11
CA PRO A 242 17.60 -10.02 -5.35
C PRO A 242 17.69 -10.90 -4.13
N PHE A 243 16.66 -11.72 -3.90
CA PHE A 243 16.81 -12.86 -2.98
C PHE A 243 16.51 -14.18 -3.69
N THR A 244 17.19 -15.26 -3.26
CA THR A 244 17.00 -16.61 -3.76
C THR A 244 17.08 -17.64 -2.66
N SER A 245 16.21 -18.65 -2.74
CA SER A 245 16.23 -19.84 -1.86
C SER A 245 16.89 -21.06 -2.53
N LYS A 246 17.46 -20.90 -3.72
CA LYS A 246 18.01 -21.99 -4.53
C LYS A 246 19.52 -22.21 -4.36
N GLY A 247 20.10 -21.72 -3.29
CA GLY A 247 21.52 -21.87 -2.99
C GLY A 247 22.24 -20.52 -2.83
N ARG A 248 23.53 -20.60 -2.45
CA ARG A 248 24.37 -19.42 -2.24
C ARG A 248 24.53 -18.58 -3.50
N SER A 249 24.39 -17.28 -3.36
CA SER A 249 24.61 -16.28 -4.42
C SER A 249 25.60 -15.21 -3.95
N GLU A 250 26.43 -14.73 -4.85
CA GLU A 250 27.38 -13.63 -4.61
C GLU A 250 26.71 -12.24 -4.64
N ILE A 251 25.41 -12.17 -4.96
CA ILE A 251 24.65 -10.92 -5.04
C ILE A 251 23.35 -11.06 -4.26
N GLY A 252 23.07 -10.05 -3.41
CA GLY A 252 21.85 -9.96 -2.64
C GLY A 252 21.76 -10.97 -1.49
N ILE A 253 20.56 -11.43 -1.21
CA ILE A 253 20.25 -12.32 -0.11
C ILE A 253 20.08 -13.74 -0.68
N SER A 254 20.70 -14.73 -0.06
CA SER A 254 20.55 -16.11 -0.52
C SER A 254 20.57 -17.10 0.65
N ALA A 255 19.99 -18.27 0.44
CA ALA A 255 20.06 -19.36 1.40
C ALA A 255 20.32 -20.68 0.71
N ASP A 256 21.05 -21.54 1.40
CA ASP A 256 21.12 -22.97 1.16
C ASP A 256 20.42 -23.77 2.28
N ASP A 257 20.65 -25.06 2.36
CA ASP A 257 20.02 -25.92 3.38
C ASP A 257 20.48 -25.60 4.80
N THR A 258 21.60 -24.90 4.97
CA THR A 258 22.31 -24.73 6.25
C THR A 258 22.42 -23.29 6.70
N SER A 259 22.51 -22.35 5.78
CA SER A 259 22.93 -20.98 6.09
C SER A 259 22.21 -19.93 5.23
N ILE A 260 22.22 -18.70 5.72
CA ILE A 260 21.78 -17.51 4.99
C ILE A 260 22.97 -16.60 4.74
N TYR A 261 23.00 -16.00 3.56
CA TYR A 261 24.11 -15.22 3.05
C TYR A 261 23.67 -13.84 2.59
N TRP A 262 24.54 -12.85 2.75
CA TRP A 262 24.46 -11.54 2.15
C TRP A 262 25.67 -11.32 1.25
N ASN A 263 25.45 -11.11 -0.04
CA ASN A 263 26.51 -10.96 -1.06
C ASN A 263 27.60 -12.07 -0.96
N GLY A 264 27.17 -13.31 -0.75
CA GLY A 264 28.06 -14.47 -0.62
C GLY A 264 28.64 -14.70 0.77
N ASP A 265 28.61 -13.73 1.66
CA ASP A 265 29.07 -13.87 3.04
C ASP A 265 27.99 -14.47 3.94
N LYS A 266 28.35 -15.49 4.70
CA LYS A 266 27.42 -16.12 5.65
C LYS A 266 27.06 -15.14 6.77
N ILE A 267 25.76 -14.91 6.97
CA ILE A 267 25.23 -14.03 8.03
C ILE A 267 24.88 -14.86 9.28
N PHE A 268 24.12 -15.95 9.10
CA PHE A 268 23.73 -16.83 10.21
C PHE A 268 23.34 -18.24 9.73
N ASP A 269 23.24 -19.17 10.69
CA ASP A 269 22.77 -20.52 10.44
C ASP A 269 21.25 -20.58 10.30
N ARG A 270 20.78 -21.30 9.29
CA ARG A 270 19.33 -21.48 9.05
C ARG A 270 18.61 -22.14 10.24
N SER A 271 19.33 -22.86 11.09
CA SER A 271 18.80 -23.54 12.28
C SER A 271 18.22 -22.57 13.33
N ILE A 272 18.62 -21.31 13.33
CA ILE A 272 18.06 -20.30 14.26
C ILE A 272 16.65 -19.86 13.88
N ILE A 273 16.21 -20.18 12.66
CA ILE A 273 14.88 -19.83 12.16
C ILE A 273 13.85 -20.77 12.78
N VAL A 274 13.03 -20.25 13.68
CA VAL A 274 12.01 -21.04 14.40
C VAL A 274 10.75 -21.26 13.54
N LEU A 275 10.50 -20.39 12.56
CA LEU A 275 9.34 -20.48 11.67
C LEU A 275 9.44 -21.69 10.75
N ARG A 276 8.46 -22.61 10.82
CA ARG A 276 8.45 -23.85 10.04
C ARG A 276 7.88 -23.64 8.64
N GLY A 277 8.48 -24.34 7.65
CA GLY A 277 8.04 -24.34 6.24
C GLY A 277 8.94 -23.54 5.32
N GLN A 278 9.14 -24.05 4.09
CA GLN A 278 10.01 -23.45 3.06
C GLN A 278 9.64 -21.99 2.75
N TYR A 279 8.34 -21.69 2.61
CA TYR A 279 7.85 -20.35 2.35
C TYR A 279 8.10 -19.36 3.50
N ASN A 280 8.25 -19.82 4.74
CA ASN A 280 8.62 -18.94 5.86
C ASN A 280 10.11 -18.61 5.85
N VAL A 281 10.95 -19.46 5.29
CA VAL A 281 12.37 -19.14 5.04
C VAL A 281 12.45 -18.00 4.02
N GLU A 282 11.63 -18.03 2.96
CA GLU A 282 11.56 -16.95 1.98
C GLU A 282 11.07 -15.63 2.62
N ASN A 283 10.10 -15.69 3.53
CA ASN A 283 9.61 -14.50 4.25
C ASN A 283 10.67 -13.87 5.18
N ILE A 284 11.68 -14.60 5.57
CA ILE A 284 12.78 -14.13 6.42
C ILE A 284 13.89 -13.46 5.60
N PHE A 285 13.98 -13.68 4.28
CA PHE A 285 14.98 -13.01 3.43
C PHE A 285 14.78 -11.50 3.32
N PHE A 286 13.68 -10.97 3.81
CA PHE A 286 13.40 -9.54 3.80
C PHE A 286 13.92 -8.81 5.06
N LEU A 287 14.58 -9.52 5.92
CA LEU A 287 15.11 -9.06 7.19
C LEU A 287 16.57 -8.65 7.05
#